data_c5285feed1d2677cf4299b01d5ec46e1
#
_entry.id   c5285feed1d2677cf4299b01d5ec46e1
#
_cell.length_a   1.000
_cell.length_b   1.000
_cell.length_c   1.000
_cell.angle_alpha   90.00
_cell.angle_beta   90.00
_cell.angle_gamma   90.00
#
_symmetry.space_group_name_H-M   'P 1'
#
loop_
_entity.id
_entity.type
_entity.pdbx_description
1 polymer ?
#
loop_
_entity_poly.entity_id
_entity_poly.type
_entity_poly.pdbx_seq_one_letter_code
_entity_poly.pdbx_strand_id
1 'polypeptide(L)'
;MAERNQRITFARSPRGLPVPEDFGADEIAIPVPSEGQFLSRTIYLSLDPYYRNVMKNSQIYADRLNPGDVMVGETVAQIVESRHPQFTVGEYVAVRNGWQQYAVSSGQGVRKLDASSAPLGAALGVLGMPGLTGYAGTVYLGRPLPGQTFVVSACTGPVGTTAGQVARHMGARVVGIAGSAAKCEYAVNELGFAAC
;
A
#
# COMPACT_ATOMS: atom_id res chain seq x y z
N MET A 1 0.71 25.64 -20.50
CA MET A 1 -0.57 25.26 -19.83
C MET A 1 -0.23 25.07 -18.35
N ALA A 2 -1.08 25.52 -17.41
CA ALA A 2 -0.86 25.25 -15.98
C ALA A 2 -0.96 23.74 -15.71
N GLU A 3 -0.12 23.23 -14.81
CA GLU A 3 -0.16 21.84 -14.36
C GLU A 3 -1.52 21.55 -13.70
N ARG A 4 -2.09 20.38 -13.96
CA ARG A 4 -3.38 19.96 -13.44
C ARG A 4 -3.25 18.69 -12.61
N ASN A 5 -4.16 18.47 -11.69
CA ASN A 5 -4.21 17.27 -10.88
C ASN A 5 -4.99 16.18 -11.64
N GLN A 6 -4.29 15.16 -12.11
CA GLN A 6 -4.90 13.97 -12.72
C GLN A 6 -5.34 13.02 -11.60
N ARG A 7 -6.57 12.49 -11.74
CA ARG A 7 -7.17 11.60 -10.75
C ARG A 7 -7.82 10.40 -11.42
N ILE A 8 -7.74 9.26 -10.76
CA ILE A 8 -8.53 8.08 -11.10
C ILE A 8 -9.68 7.99 -10.11
N THR A 9 -10.88 7.92 -10.63
CA THR A 9 -12.11 7.93 -9.85
C THR A 9 -12.81 6.57 -9.91
N PHE A 10 -13.63 6.30 -8.92
CA PHE A 10 -14.52 5.13 -8.91
C PHE A 10 -15.71 5.43 -9.81
N ALA A 11 -16.00 4.53 -10.77
CA ALA A 11 -17.14 4.68 -11.66
C ALA A 11 -18.31 3.78 -11.25
N ARG A 12 -18.01 2.51 -10.94
CA ARG A 12 -19.04 1.53 -10.53
C ARG A 12 -18.42 0.33 -9.83
N SER A 13 -19.24 -0.42 -9.09
CA SER A 13 -18.81 -1.68 -8.45
C SER A 13 -18.52 -2.77 -9.51
N PRO A 14 -17.36 -3.45 -9.42
CA PRO A 14 -17.01 -4.51 -10.34
C PRO A 14 -17.90 -5.74 -10.16
N ARG A 15 -18.35 -6.35 -11.25
CA ARG A 15 -19.14 -7.61 -11.23
C ARG A 15 -18.29 -8.88 -11.11
N GLY A 16 -16.97 -8.74 -11.22
CA GLY A 16 -16.00 -9.83 -11.17
C GLY A 16 -14.64 -9.28 -10.75
N LEU A 17 -13.59 -9.56 -11.52
CA LEU A 17 -12.35 -8.81 -11.45
C LEU A 17 -12.62 -7.39 -11.96
N PRO A 18 -11.99 -6.36 -11.37
CA PRO A 18 -12.09 -5.01 -11.88
C PRO A 18 -11.63 -4.92 -13.34
N VAL A 19 -12.35 -4.14 -14.11
CA VAL A 19 -12.03 -3.84 -15.52
C VAL A 19 -11.90 -2.32 -15.68
N PRO A 20 -11.26 -1.81 -16.75
CA PRO A 20 -11.05 -0.37 -16.93
C PRO A 20 -12.32 0.47 -16.81
N GLU A 21 -13.48 -0.04 -17.23
CA GLU A 21 -14.78 0.64 -17.17
C GLU A 21 -15.34 0.81 -15.76
N ASP A 22 -14.76 0.17 -14.76
CA ASP A 22 -15.11 0.37 -13.36
C ASP A 22 -14.43 1.61 -12.75
N PHE A 23 -13.53 2.24 -13.52
CA PHE A 23 -12.79 3.43 -13.17
C PHE A 23 -13.13 4.58 -14.12
N GLY A 24 -13.10 5.80 -13.60
CA GLY A 24 -13.07 7.03 -14.35
C GLY A 24 -11.71 7.70 -14.27
N ALA A 25 -11.49 8.70 -15.12
CA ALA A 25 -10.33 9.59 -15.03
C ALA A 25 -10.78 11.03 -15.25
N ASP A 26 -10.29 11.95 -14.45
CA ASP A 26 -10.55 13.37 -14.62
C ASP A 26 -9.31 14.21 -14.31
N GLU A 27 -9.41 15.50 -14.64
CA GLU A 27 -8.38 16.48 -14.34
C GLU A 27 -9.04 17.72 -13.70
N ILE A 28 -8.51 18.11 -12.55
CA ILE A 28 -8.96 19.31 -11.84
C ILE A 28 -7.80 20.29 -11.67
N ALA A 29 -8.08 21.50 -11.20
CA ALA A 29 -7.03 22.40 -10.72
C ALA A 29 -6.32 21.76 -9.52
N ILE A 30 -5.00 21.99 -9.39
CA ILE A 30 -4.26 21.57 -8.20
C ILE A 30 -4.87 22.29 -6.99
N PRO A 31 -5.29 21.57 -5.93
CA PRO A 31 -5.88 22.19 -4.75
C PRO A 31 -4.85 23.03 -3.99
N VAL A 32 -5.30 24.08 -3.33
CA VAL A 32 -4.47 24.96 -2.49
C VAL A 32 -4.71 24.60 -1.02
N PRO A 33 -3.65 24.36 -0.21
CA PRO A 33 -3.81 24.03 1.20
C PRO A 33 -4.28 25.27 2.00
N SER A 34 -5.20 25.05 2.92
CA SER A 34 -5.62 26.04 3.93
C SER A 34 -4.69 26.02 5.13
N GLU A 35 -4.92 26.93 6.11
CA GLU A 35 -4.17 26.91 7.38
C GLU A 35 -4.30 25.56 8.08
N GLY A 36 -3.19 25.04 8.61
CA GLY A 36 -3.11 23.71 9.21
C GLY A 36 -3.09 22.55 8.20
N GLN A 37 -2.88 22.82 6.91
CA GLN A 37 -2.80 21.80 5.85
C GLN A 37 -1.52 21.92 5.06
N PHE A 38 -1.19 20.84 4.33
CA PHE A 38 -0.16 20.83 3.31
C PHE A 38 -0.64 20.19 2.02
N LEU A 39 -0.04 20.57 0.90
CA LEU A 39 -0.18 19.95 -0.41
C LEU A 39 0.98 19.00 -0.64
N SER A 40 0.69 17.79 -1.08
CA SER A 40 1.73 16.82 -1.46
C SER A 40 1.52 16.30 -2.87
N ARG A 41 2.65 15.98 -3.54
CA ARG A 41 2.69 15.34 -4.85
C ARG A 41 3.01 13.86 -4.67
N THR A 42 2.16 12.99 -5.20
CA THR A 42 2.34 11.54 -5.19
C THR A 42 3.56 11.12 -6.01
N ILE A 43 4.40 10.27 -5.42
CA ILE A 43 5.57 9.64 -6.06
C ILE A 43 5.31 8.17 -6.32
N TYR A 44 4.75 7.47 -5.31
CA TYR A 44 4.38 6.07 -5.39
C TYR A 44 2.94 5.88 -4.89
N LEU A 45 2.23 4.99 -5.51
CA LEU A 45 0.87 4.57 -5.16
C LEU A 45 0.86 3.08 -4.87
N SER A 46 0.26 2.67 -3.76
CA SER A 46 0.02 1.26 -3.46
C SER A 46 -1.23 0.77 -4.18
N LEU A 47 -1.12 -0.40 -4.83
CA LEU A 47 -2.24 -1.10 -5.46
C LEU A 47 -2.55 -2.37 -4.66
N ASP A 48 -3.44 -2.25 -3.68
CA ASP A 48 -3.74 -3.31 -2.74
C ASP A 48 -5.01 -4.09 -3.13
N PRO A 49 -4.99 -5.44 -3.10
CA PRO A 49 -6.14 -6.25 -3.48
C PRO A 49 -7.43 -5.95 -2.70
N TYR A 50 -7.33 -5.43 -1.47
CA TYR A 50 -8.50 -5.11 -0.65
C TYR A 50 -9.35 -3.96 -1.22
N TYR A 51 -8.79 -3.10 -2.08
CA TYR A 51 -9.56 -2.04 -2.75
C TYR A 51 -10.75 -2.59 -3.54
N ARG A 52 -10.65 -3.83 -4.04
CA ARG A 52 -11.80 -4.51 -4.65
C ARG A 52 -12.98 -4.64 -3.69
N ASN A 53 -12.73 -4.86 -2.41
CA ASN A 53 -13.80 -4.93 -1.40
C ASN A 53 -14.33 -3.52 -1.07
N VAL A 54 -13.47 -2.50 -1.09
CA VAL A 54 -13.87 -1.09 -0.96
C VAL A 54 -14.77 -0.69 -2.13
N MET A 55 -14.40 -1.04 -3.38
CA MET A 55 -15.23 -0.80 -4.58
C MET A 55 -16.61 -1.48 -4.51
N LYS A 56 -16.76 -2.54 -3.72
CA LYS A 56 -18.04 -3.22 -3.45
C LYS A 56 -18.78 -2.64 -2.25
N ASN A 57 -18.26 -1.58 -1.62
CA ASN A 57 -18.78 -1.02 -0.38
C ASN A 57 -18.99 -2.10 0.71
N SER A 58 -18.06 -3.06 0.78
CA SER A 58 -18.06 -4.11 1.80
C SER A 58 -18.02 -3.49 3.21
N GLN A 59 -18.82 -4.01 4.13
CA GLN A 59 -18.86 -3.52 5.52
C GLN A 59 -17.60 -3.83 6.33
N ILE A 60 -16.68 -4.62 5.78
CA ILE A 60 -15.41 -5.00 6.44
C ILE A 60 -14.48 -3.77 6.54
N TYR A 61 -14.56 -2.84 5.60
CA TYR A 61 -13.71 -1.65 5.55
C TYR A 61 -14.52 -0.38 5.80
N ALA A 62 -13.89 0.61 6.44
CA ALA A 62 -14.53 1.89 6.76
C ALA A 62 -14.74 2.77 5.52
N ASP A 63 -13.88 2.60 4.51
CA ASP A 63 -13.97 3.40 3.27
C ASP A 63 -15.24 3.05 2.50
N ARG A 64 -15.88 4.08 1.98
CA ARG A 64 -17.03 4.00 1.07
C ARG A 64 -16.73 4.82 -0.16
N LEU A 65 -17.12 4.30 -1.32
CA LEU A 65 -16.93 4.98 -2.60
C LEU A 65 -18.29 5.18 -3.27
N ASN A 66 -18.52 6.41 -3.70
CA ASN A 66 -19.61 6.77 -4.60
C ASN A 66 -19.03 7.03 -5.99
N PRO A 67 -19.80 6.81 -7.06
CA PRO A 67 -19.35 7.19 -8.40
C PRO A 67 -18.87 8.65 -8.45
N GLY A 68 -17.67 8.86 -8.97
CA GLY A 68 -16.98 10.15 -9.00
C GLY A 68 -15.98 10.40 -7.86
N ASP A 69 -16.02 9.63 -6.76
CA ASP A 69 -15.03 9.74 -5.71
C ASP A 69 -13.65 9.30 -6.21
N VAL A 70 -12.58 9.94 -5.74
CA VAL A 70 -11.21 9.49 -6.03
C VAL A 70 -11.00 8.10 -5.42
N MET A 71 -10.43 7.19 -6.19
CA MET A 71 -10.07 5.87 -5.69
C MET A 71 -9.16 5.99 -4.47
N VAL A 72 -9.48 5.25 -3.42
CA VAL A 72 -8.67 5.23 -2.19
C VAL A 72 -7.33 4.56 -2.44
N GLY A 73 -6.30 5.00 -1.72
CA GLY A 73 -4.98 4.40 -1.79
C GLY A 73 -3.98 5.09 -0.90
N GLU A 74 -3.09 4.31 -0.30
CA GLU A 74 -1.93 4.84 0.40
C GLU A 74 -0.85 5.20 -0.62
N THR A 75 -0.18 6.32 -0.38
CA THR A 75 0.85 6.85 -1.28
C THR A 75 2.11 7.21 -0.50
N VAL A 76 3.24 7.21 -1.18
CA VAL A 76 4.39 8.01 -0.79
C VAL A 76 4.33 9.29 -1.60
N ALA A 77 4.42 10.43 -0.93
CA ALA A 77 4.34 11.73 -1.54
C ALA A 77 5.42 12.67 -1.01
N GLN A 78 5.76 13.69 -1.79
CA GLN A 78 6.60 14.81 -1.35
C GLN A 78 5.72 16.03 -1.09
N ILE A 79 5.95 16.71 0.01
CA ILE A 79 5.28 17.95 0.34
C ILE A 79 5.81 19.06 -0.58
N VAL A 80 4.90 19.71 -1.31
CA VAL A 80 5.24 20.76 -2.28
C VAL A 80 4.78 22.16 -1.85
N GLU A 81 3.78 22.25 -0.97
CA GLU A 81 3.35 23.49 -0.29
C GLU A 81 2.88 23.13 1.12
N SER A 82 3.15 23.98 2.11
CA SER A 82 2.70 23.73 3.49
C SER A 82 2.30 25.02 4.20
N ARG A 83 1.16 24.95 4.88
CA ARG A 83 0.68 25.87 5.91
C ARG A 83 0.46 25.13 7.24
N HIS A 84 1.11 23.97 7.39
CA HIS A 84 0.98 23.12 8.56
C HIS A 84 2.22 23.25 9.46
N PRO A 85 2.05 23.46 10.79
CA PRO A 85 3.20 23.75 11.67
C PRO A 85 4.20 22.60 11.81
N GLN A 86 3.78 21.37 11.55
CA GLN A 86 4.62 20.17 11.73
C GLN A 86 5.17 19.58 10.42
N PHE A 87 4.72 20.04 9.26
CA PHE A 87 5.12 19.49 7.96
C PHE A 87 5.75 20.58 7.09
N THR A 88 6.92 20.29 6.51
CA THR A 88 7.74 21.25 5.77
C THR A 88 7.85 20.84 4.30
N VAL A 89 7.92 21.81 3.40
CA VAL A 89 8.15 21.58 1.96
C VAL A 89 9.45 20.80 1.76
N GLY A 90 9.40 19.80 0.88
CA GLY A 90 10.50 18.89 0.59
C GLY A 90 10.49 17.60 1.39
N GLU A 91 9.78 17.53 2.54
CA GLU A 91 9.66 16.28 3.31
C GLU A 91 8.90 15.21 2.53
N TYR A 92 9.28 13.95 2.75
CA TYR A 92 8.57 12.78 2.23
C TYR A 92 7.64 12.21 3.28
N VAL A 93 6.46 11.78 2.84
CA VAL A 93 5.41 11.27 3.73
C VAL A 93 4.73 10.04 3.13
N ALA A 94 4.33 9.10 4.00
CA ALA A 94 3.31 8.11 3.69
C ALA A 94 1.95 8.70 4.10
N VAL A 95 1.02 8.78 3.16
CA VAL A 95 -0.25 9.48 3.31
C VAL A 95 -1.32 8.86 2.41
N ARG A 96 -2.59 8.95 2.81
CA ARG A 96 -3.71 8.40 2.02
C ARG A 96 -4.24 9.44 1.01
N ASN A 97 -3.43 9.76 0.00
CA ASN A 97 -3.85 10.71 -1.05
C ASN A 97 -4.90 10.15 -2.02
N GLY A 98 -5.08 8.82 -2.06
CA GLY A 98 -5.86 8.19 -3.11
C GLY A 98 -5.13 8.18 -4.47
N TRP A 99 -5.82 7.78 -5.50
CA TRP A 99 -5.25 7.65 -6.85
C TRP A 99 -5.26 8.99 -7.57
N GLN A 100 -4.38 9.89 -7.16
CA GLN A 100 -4.23 11.23 -7.74
C GLN A 100 -2.81 11.76 -7.60
N GLN A 101 -2.46 12.71 -8.45
CA GLN A 101 -1.11 13.28 -8.46
C GLN A 101 -0.87 14.24 -7.30
N TYR A 102 -1.87 15.02 -6.91
CA TYR A 102 -1.78 16.01 -5.85
C TYR A 102 -2.93 15.87 -4.87
N ALA A 103 -2.66 15.99 -3.58
CA ALA A 103 -3.70 16.02 -2.56
C ALA A 103 -3.32 16.93 -1.40
N VAL A 104 -4.35 17.54 -0.80
CA VAL A 104 -4.24 18.31 0.45
C VAL A 104 -4.49 17.37 1.62
N SER A 105 -3.70 17.51 2.69
CA SER A 105 -3.83 16.76 3.93
C SER A 105 -3.78 17.67 5.15
N SER A 106 -4.54 17.30 6.18
CA SER A 106 -4.49 17.92 7.52
C SER A 106 -3.39 17.34 8.42
N GLY A 107 -2.56 16.43 7.91
CA GLY A 107 -1.52 15.76 8.70
C GLY A 107 -2.00 14.61 9.56
N GLN A 108 -3.32 14.38 9.69
CA GLN A 108 -3.82 13.28 10.50
C GLN A 108 -3.47 11.91 9.84
N GLY A 109 -2.85 11.02 10.63
CA GLY A 109 -2.44 9.69 10.17
C GLY A 109 -1.27 9.68 9.18
N VAL A 110 -0.63 10.84 8.97
CA VAL A 110 0.52 10.97 8.07
C VAL A 110 1.81 10.56 8.80
N ARG A 111 2.62 9.72 8.14
CA ARG A 111 3.93 9.30 8.64
C ARG A 111 5.03 9.95 7.81
N LYS A 112 5.92 10.69 8.46
CA LYS A 112 7.15 11.21 7.83
C LYS A 112 8.09 10.07 7.49
N LEU A 113 8.78 10.19 6.36
CA LEU A 113 9.71 9.21 5.84
C LEU A 113 11.12 9.81 5.77
N ASP A 114 12.09 9.05 6.20
CA ASP A 114 13.49 9.36 6.03
C ASP A 114 14.06 8.59 4.83
N ALA A 115 14.29 9.30 3.73
CA ALA A 115 14.82 8.73 2.49
C ALA A 115 16.28 8.22 2.63
N SER A 116 16.99 8.62 3.70
CA SER A 116 18.34 8.12 3.98
C SER A 116 18.34 6.75 4.67
N SER A 117 17.26 6.43 5.36
CA SER A 117 17.14 5.19 6.15
C SER A 117 16.67 4.00 5.31
N ALA A 118 15.82 4.22 4.29
CA ALA A 118 15.31 3.17 3.42
C ALA A 118 14.78 3.76 2.09
N PRO A 119 14.70 2.94 1.01
CA PRO A 119 14.01 3.34 -0.21
C PRO A 119 12.56 3.76 0.09
N LEU A 120 12.12 4.89 -0.45
CA LEU A 120 10.80 5.46 -0.18
C LEU A 120 9.65 4.47 -0.47
N GLY A 121 9.75 3.69 -1.55
CA GLY A 121 8.74 2.68 -1.92
C GLY A 121 8.56 1.58 -0.87
N ALA A 122 9.57 1.32 -0.01
CA ALA A 122 9.46 0.35 1.08
C ALA A 122 8.37 0.73 2.08
N ALA A 123 8.03 2.02 2.18
CA ALA A 123 6.98 2.52 3.06
C ALA A 123 5.57 2.03 2.68
N LEU A 124 5.36 1.59 1.44
CA LEU A 124 4.11 0.97 0.97
C LEU A 124 4.18 -0.57 0.94
N GLY A 125 5.36 -1.12 1.21
CA GLY A 125 5.62 -2.56 1.21
C GLY A 125 5.99 -3.08 2.60
N VAL A 126 7.26 -3.52 2.74
CA VAL A 126 7.76 -4.14 3.97
C VAL A 126 7.74 -3.21 5.20
N LEU A 127 7.88 -1.91 5.01
CA LEU A 127 7.79 -0.89 6.07
C LEU A 127 6.40 -0.20 6.13
N GLY A 128 5.41 -0.77 5.46
CA GLY A 128 4.03 -0.31 5.41
C GLY A 128 3.04 -1.37 5.88
N MET A 129 1.78 -1.21 5.43
CA MET A 129 0.67 -2.10 5.81
C MET A 129 0.93 -3.58 5.48
N PRO A 130 1.46 -3.95 4.29
CA PRO A 130 1.74 -5.35 3.98
C PRO A 130 2.78 -5.97 4.91
N GLY A 131 3.87 -5.24 5.21
CA GLY A 131 4.91 -5.69 6.11
C GLY A 131 4.41 -5.86 7.54
N LEU A 132 3.67 -4.87 8.05
CA LEU A 132 3.04 -4.95 9.37
C LEU A 132 2.08 -6.14 9.46
N THR A 133 1.28 -6.37 8.43
CA THR A 133 0.33 -7.51 8.36
C THR A 133 1.08 -8.84 8.40
N GLY A 134 2.12 -9.00 7.58
CA GLY A 134 2.94 -10.22 7.55
C GLY A 134 3.66 -10.47 8.88
N TYR A 135 4.25 -9.42 9.44
CA TYR A 135 4.92 -9.49 10.75
C TYR A 135 3.95 -9.86 11.87
N ALA A 136 2.85 -9.13 12.00
CA ALA A 136 1.88 -9.37 13.06
C ALA A 136 1.22 -10.76 12.94
N GLY A 137 0.87 -11.17 11.72
CA GLY A 137 0.33 -12.51 11.44
C GLY A 137 1.30 -13.62 11.84
N THR A 138 2.59 -13.42 11.63
CA THR A 138 3.61 -14.42 11.99
C THR A 138 3.94 -14.41 13.48
N VAL A 139 4.25 -13.23 14.05
CA VAL A 139 4.79 -13.12 15.41
C VAL A 139 3.71 -13.25 16.47
N TYR A 140 2.52 -12.68 16.25
CA TYR A 140 1.47 -12.67 17.28
C TYR A 140 0.43 -13.78 17.11
N LEU A 141 0.18 -14.21 15.88
CA LEU A 141 -0.84 -15.23 15.60
C LEU A 141 -0.22 -16.60 15.29
N GLY A 142 0.66 -16.69 14.30
CA GLY A 142 1.30 -17.94 13.85
C GLY A 142 2.25 -18.51 14.88
N ARG A 143 3.10 -17.68 15.48
CA ARG A 143 4.08 -18.03 16.53
C ARG A 143 4.87 -19.30 16.24
N PRO A 144 5.48 -19.44 15.05
CA PRO A 144 6.20 -20.65 14.72
C PRO A 144 7.42 -20.80 15.64
N LEU A 145 7.64 -22.02 16.14
CA LEU A 145 8.84 -22.38 16.88
C LEU A 145 9.94 -22.87 15.93
N PRO A 146 11.23 -22.78 16.34
CA PRO A 146 12.33 -23.35 15.55
C PRO A 146 12.08 -24.82 15.19
N GLY A 147 12.33 -25.16 13.94
CA GLY A 147 12.13 -26.51 13.38
C GLY A 147 10.68 -26.83 12.95
N GLN A 148 9.70 -26.05 13.33
CA GLN A 148 8.31 -26.23 12.84
C GLN A 148 8.19 -25.83 11.38
N THR A 149 7.21 -26.42 10.69
CA THR A 149 6.84 -26.02 9.32
C THR A 149 5.80 -24.91 9.36
N PHE A 150 6.14 -23.78 8.73
CA PHE A 150 5.26 -22.63 8.55
C PHE A 150 4.83 -22.56 7.08
N VAL A 151 3.52 -22.69 6.84
CA VAL A 151 2.96 -22.65 5.49
C VAL A 151 2.36 -21.28 5.23
N VAL A 152 2.71 -20.65 4.11
CA VAL A 152 2.22 -19.32 3.73
C VAL A 152 1.67 -19.31 2.30
N SER A 153 0.41 -18.92 2.16
CA SER A 153 -0.23 -18.72 0.85
C SER A 153 0.10 -17.35 0.26
N ALA A 154 -0.04 -17.22 -1.07
CA ALA A 154 0.37 -16.02 -1.80
C ALA A 154 1.80 -15.57 -1.40
N CYS A 155 2.69 -16.53 -1.27
CA CYS A 155 4.00 -16.39 -0.62
C CYS A 155 4.96 -15.42 -1.30
N THR A 156 4.71 -15.05 -2.56
CA THR A 156 5.48 -14.05 -3.32
C THR A 156 4.83 -12.66 -3.32
N GLY A 157 3.66 -12.51 -2.69
CA GLY A 157 3.06 -11.20 -2.43
C GLY A 157 3.71 -10.51 -1.23
N PRO A 158 3.52 -9.19 -1.05
CA PRO A 158 4.25 -8.43 -0.04
C PRO A 158 3.97 -8.90 1.40
N VAL A 159 2.75 -9.32 1.71
CA VAL A 159 2.40 -9.90 3.02
C VAL A 159 3.04 -11.28 3.17
N GLY A 160 2.88 -12.17 2.18
CA GLY A 160 3.39 -13.53 2.23
C GLY A 160 4.91 -13.59 2.28
N THR A 161 5.59 -12.74 1.51
CA THR A 161 7.06 -12.60 1.53
C THR A 161 7.54 -12.18 2.91
N THR A 162 6.91 -11.16 3.52
CA THR A 162 7.28 -10.72 4.87
C THR A 162 7.02 -11.81 5.90
N ALA A 163 5.85 -12.43 5.88
CA ALA A 163 5.50 -13.51 6.81
C ALA A 163 6.49 -14.68 6.75
N GLY A 164 6.83 -15.13 5.53
CA GLY A 164 7.78 -16.21 5.34
C GLY A 164 9.20 -15.85 5.79
N GLN A 165 9.69 -14.65 5.47
CA GLN A 165 11.01 -14.19 5.90
C GLN A 165 11.11 -14.09 7.42
N VAL A 166 10.07 -13.54 8.08
CA VAL A 166 10.00 -13.45 9.55
C VAL A 166 9.98 -14.86 10.17
N ALA A 167 9.12 -15.76 9.66
CA ALA A 167 9.05 -17.15 10.16
C ALA A 167 10.40 -17.89 9.99
N ARG A 168 11.08 -17.69 8.85
CA ARG A 168 12.42 -18.25 8.61
C ARG A 168 13.44 -17.70 9.61
N HIS A 169 13.39 -16.42 9.90
CA HIS A 169 14.25 -15.77 10.92
C HIS A 169 14.00 -16.30 12.34
N MET A 170 12.75 -16.73 12.63
CA MET A 170 12.39 -17.42 13.87
C MET A 170 12.80 -18.91 13.88
N GLY A 171 13.48 -19.40 12.84
CA GLY A 171 13.98 -20.78 12.76
C GLY A 171 12.97 -21.79 12.20
N ALA A 172 11.85 -21.35 11.66
CA ALA A 172 10.87 -22.23 11.04
C ALA A 172 11.28 -22.70 9.64
N ARG A 173 10.84 -23.89 9.25
CA ARG A 173 10.91 -24.39 7.88
C ARG A 173 9.74 -23.81 7.09
N VAL A 174 10.01 -22.86 6.18
CA VAL A 174 8.95 -22.18 5.44
C VAL A 174 8.60 -22.93 4.15
N VAL A 175 7.29 -23.13 3.93
CA VAL A 175 6.74 -23.73 2.71
C VAL A 175 5.76 -22.71 2.09
N GLY A 176 6.01 -22.31 0.84
CA GLY A 176 5.19 -21.37 0.11
C GLY A 176 4.06 -22.06 -0.67
N ILE A 177 2.98 -21.31 -0.92
CA ILE A 177 1.97 -21.64 -1.92
C ILE A 177 1.85 -20.46 -2.87
N ALA A 178 2.04 -20.68 -4.17
CA ALA A 178 1.96 -19.66 -5.20
C ALA A 178 1.22 -20.17 -6.45
N GLY A 179 0.75 -19.26 -7.28
CA GLY A 179 -0.11 -19.56 -8.43
C GLY A 179 0.64 -19.97 -9.72
N SER A 180 1.97 -20.08 -9.71
CA SER A 180 2.74 -20.51 -10.88
C SER A 180 4.11 -21.08 -10.50
N ALA A 181 4.69 -21.91 -11.38
CA ALA A 181 6.02 -22.48 -11.22
C ALA A 181 7.09 -21.39 -11.03
N ALA A 182 7.08 -20.34 -11.86
CA ALA A 182 8.03 -19.24 -11.77
C ALA A 182 7.98 -18.53 -10.41
N LYS A 183 6.79 -18.36 -9.82
CA LYS A 183 6.65 -17.81 -8.46
C LYS A 183 7.19 -18.76 -7.40
N CYS A 184 7.01 -20.06 -7.58
CA CYS A 184 7.57 -21.05 -6.67
C CYS A 184 9.11 -21.11 -6.77
N GLU A 185 9.67 -21.03 -7.96
CA GLU A 185 11.12 -20.91 -8.17
C GLU A 185 11.68 -19.67 -7.47
N TYR A 186 11.03 -18.52 -7.62
CA TYR A 186 11.40 -17.30 -6.90
C TYR A 186 11.34 -17.48 -5.38
N ALA A 187 10.28 -18.12 -4.86
CA ALA A 187 10.13 -18.36 -3.43
C ALA A 187 11.26 -19.24 -2.86
N VAL A 188 11.67 -20.28 -3.60
CA VAL A 188 12.75 -21.17 -3.16
C VAL A 188 14.12 -20.52 -3.35
N ASN A 189 14.42 -19.99 -4.54
CA ASN A 189 15.76 -19.56 -4.90
C ASN A 189 16.11 -18.16 -4.33
N GLU A 190 15.16 -17.24 -4.30
CA GLU A 190 15.40 -15.85 -3.88
C GLU A 190 14.95 -15.60 -2.43
N LEU A 191 13.79 -16.13 -2.03
CA LEU A 191 13.29 -15.94 -0.66
C LEU A 191 13.84 -16.99 0.31
N GLY A 192 14.47 -18.05 -0.20
CA GLY A 192 15.08 -19.13 0.59
C GLY A 192 14.05 -19.98 1.34
N PHE A 193 12.84 -20.15 0.77
CA PHE A 193 11.84 -21.05 1.33
C PHE A 193 12.26 -22.50 1.07
N ALA A 194 11.91 -23.40 1.98
CA ALA A 194 12.31 -24.80 1.90
C ALA A 194 11.59 -25.56 0.77
N ALA A 195 10.41 -25.10 0.38
CA ALA A 195 9.60 -25.63 -0.73
C ALA A 195 8.52 -24.61 -1.14
N CYS A 196 7.96 -24.79 -2.34
CA CYS A 196 6.77 -24.10 -2.82
C CYS A 196 6.00 -25.00 -3.80
#